data_d2023028b9bc6badbe059df7b78c6602
#
_entry.id   d2023028b9bc6badbe059df7b78c6602
#
_cell.length_a   1.000
_cell.length_b   1.000
_cell.length_c   1.000
_cell.angle_alpha   90.00
_cell.angle_beta   90.00
_cell.angle_gamma   90.00
#
_symmetry.space_group_name_H-M   'P 1'
#
loop_
_entity.id
_entity.type
_entity.pdbx_description
1 polymer ?
#
loop_
_entity_poly.entity_id
_entity_poly.type
_entity_poly.pdbx_seq_one_letter_code
_entity_poly.pdbx_strand_id
1 'polypeptide(L)'
;MLHAARRCIAAFCAGLAVLFGLGTVLAQVQTAPVVIANRPIARGEIISSADIRVELLPVSTVGSSYATDADEITGLIAQIDIAVNDPISTHMARDAPLPPTGTTVIEVRLASNPDDLLPGDSVQLVSAVGCAGEDCVLAEEALVMAIGETEASSLGSNERQVSFAMKPHAAAAVMELQQAGAIVAVMR
;
A
#
# COMPACT_ATOMS: atom_id res chain seq x y z
N MET A 1 50.36 54.86 2.63
CA MET A 1 49.07 54.56 1.95
C MET A 1 49.08 53.17 1.29
N LEU A 2 50.18 52.71 0.68
CA LEU A 2 50.21 51.39 0.01
C LEU A 2 49.95 50.16 0.90
N HIS A 3 50.42 50.19 2.17
CA HIS A 3 50.24 49.07 3.10
C HIS A 3 48.80 48.91 3.61
N ALA A 4 48.04 50.00 3.74
CA ALA A 4 46.64 49.97 4.13
C ALA A 4 45.76 49.39 3.00
N ALA A 5 46.03 49.80 1.77
CA ALA A 5 45.32 49.27 0.62
C ALA A 5 45.54 47.76 0.43
N ARG A 6 46.76 47.27 0.62
CA ARG A 6 47.07 45.83 0.55
C ARG A 6 46.35 45.03 1.63
N ARG A 7 46.23 45.55 2.85
CA ARG A 7 45.48 44.89 3.96
C ARG A 7 43.98 44.86 3.69
N CYS A 8 43.40 45.89 3.11
CA CYS A 8 42.00 45.92 2.73
C CYS A 8 41.70 44.94 1.61
N ILE A 9 42.55 44.82 0.58
CA ILE A 9 42.42 43.85 -0.50
C ILE A 9 42.54 42.42 0.05
N ALA A 10 43.48 42.10 0.91
CA ALA A 10 43.63 40.80 1.52
C ALA A 10 42.42 40.40 2.36
N ALA A 11 41.88 41.33 3.17
CA ALA A 11 40.69 41.09 3.97
C ALA A 11 39.44 40.84 3.07
N PHE A 12 39.30 41.58 1.97
CA PHE A 12 38.22 41.42 1.04
C PHE A 12 38.30 40.07 0.29
N CYS A 13 39.51 39.68 -0.16
CA CYS A 13 39.71 38.36 -0.78
C CYS A 13 39.45 37.20 0.20
N ALA A 14 39.87 37.33 1.47
CA ALA A 14 39.56 36.31 2.47
C ALA A 14 38.06 36.21 2.75
N GLY A 15 37.34 37.32 2.83
CA GLY A 15 35.88 37.33 2.99
C GLY A 15 35.16 36.69 1.82
N LEU A 16 35.58 37.00 0.59
CA LEU A 16 35.04 36.37 -0.62
C LEU A 16 35.30 34.84 -0.65
N ALA A 17 36.51 34.40 -0.27
CA ALA A 17 36.85 32.99 -0.24
C ALA A 17 35.99 32.22 0.77
N VAL A 18 35.69 32.82 1.94
CA VAL A 18 34.78 32.20 2.94
C VAL A 18 33.33 32.13 2.41
N LEU A 19 32.87 33.21 1.78
CA LEU A 19 31.51 33.22 1.18
C LEU A 19 31.35 32.19 0.04
N PHE A 20 32.36 32.09 -0.83
CA PHE A 20 32.35 31.08 -1.89
C PHE A 20 32.48 29.66 -1.31
N GLY A 21 33.31 29.44 -0.30
CA GLY A 21 33.43 28.14 0.37
C GLY A 21 32.15 27.73 1.08
N LEU A 22 31.47 28.63 1.76
CA LEU A 22 30.18 28.37 2.41
C LEU A 22 29.08 28.12 1.37
N GLY A 23 29.07 28.87 0.27
CA GLY A 23 28.10 28.69 -0.82
C GLY A 23 28.24 27.33 -1.51
N THR A 24 29.45 26.82 -1.70
CA THR A 24 29.68 25.51 -2.32
C THR A 24 29.29 24.36 -1.39
N VAL A 25 29.48 24.49 -0.07
CA VAL A 25 29.05 23.47 0.90
C VAL A 25 27.53 23.42 1.01
N LEU A 26 26.86 24.58 1.03
CA LEU A 26 25.39 24.64 1.06
C LEU A 26 24.75 24.15 -0.25
N ALA A 27 25.41 24.34 -1.40
CA ALA A 27 24.92 23.86 -2.70
C ALA A 27 25.07 22.34 -2.88
N GLN A 28 25.78 21.63 -2.01
CA GLN A 28 25.96 20.18 -2.10
C GLN A 28 24.91 19.37 -1.31
N VAL A 29 23.98 20.02 -0.64
CA VAL A 29 22.85 19.31 -0.01
C VAL A 29 21.87 18.93 -1.13
N GLN A 30 22.08 17.76 -1.70
CA GLN A 30 21.10 17.17 -2.61
C GLN A 30 19.86 16.83 -1.81
N THR A 31 18.71 17.33 -2.24
CA THR A 31 17.40 17.02 -1.66
C THR A 31 16.60 16.14 -2.62
N ALA A 32 15.77 15.28 -2.09
CA ALA A 32 14.82 14.48 -2.82
C ALA A 32 13.41 14.74 -2.31
N PRO A 33 12.39 14.69 -3.16
CA PRO A 33 11.00 14.76 -2.73
C PRO A 33 10.65 13.51 -1.94
N VAL A 34 9.88 13.66 -0.87
CA VAL A 34 9.39 12.58 -0.01
C VAL A 34 7.97 12.93 0.41
N VAL A 35 7.08 11.95 0.33
CA VAL A 35 5.71 12.08 0.84
C VAL A 35 5.71 11.97 2.36
N ILE A 36 5.10 12.94 3.04
CA ILE A 36 5.04 13.04 4.50
C ILE A 36 3.57 13.18 4.94
N ALA A 37 3.22 12.55 6.06
CA ALA A 37 1.89 12.65 6.64
C ALA A 37 1.64 14.05 7.24
N ASN A 38 0.50 14.67 6.87
CA ASN A 38 0.03 15.95 7.42
C ASN A 38 -0.67 15.81 8.77
N ARG A 39 -1.25 14.63 9.02
CA ARG A 39 -1.96 14.26 10.23
C ARG A 39 -1.67 12.81 10.59
N PRO A 40 -2.01 12.35 11.79
CA PRO A 40 -1.96 10.93 12.08
C PRO A 40 -2.93 10.17 11.16
N ILE A 41 -2.47 9.06 10.59
CA ILE A 41 -3.26 8.15 9.74
C ILE A 41 -3.31 6.81 10.45
N ALA A 42 -4.51 6.35 10.76
CA ALA A 42 -4.69 5.09 11.45
C ALA A 42 -4.52 3.90 10.49
N ARG A 43 -4.06 2.78 11.03
CA ARG A 43 -4.03 1.52 10.29
C ARG A 43 -5.41 1.15 9.75
N GLY A 44 -5.49 0.82 8.47
CA GLY A 44 -6.74 0.50 7.78
C GLY A 44 -7.47 1.72 7.20
N GLU A 45 -6.96 2.92 7.39
CA GLU A 45 -7.51 4.14 6.82
C GLU A 45 -7.04 4.33 5.37
N ILE A 46 -7.95 4.80 4.51
CA ILE A 46 -7.62 5.16 3.12
C ILE A 46 -6.92 6.52 3.14
N ILE A 47 -5.73 6.57 2.54
CA ILE A 47 -4.92 7.79 2.49
C ILE A 47 -5.45 8.69 1.39
N SER A 48 -5.88 9.89 1.76
CA SER A 48 -6.31 10.92 0.82
C SER A 48 -5.20 11.94 0.54
N SER A 49 -5.32 12.68 -0.54
CA SER A 49 -4.37 13.75 -0.88
C SER A 49 -4.31 14.87 0.17
N ALA A 50 -5.36 15.04 1.00
CA ALA A 50 -5.37 16.00 2.11
C ALA A 50 -4.52 15.54 3.31
N ASP A 51 -4.29 14.24 3.42
CA ASP A 51 -3.57 13.62 4.54
C ASP A 51 -2.05 13.68 4.40
N ILE A 52 -1.58 14.02 3.20
CA ILE A 52 -0.17 13.94 2.81
C ILE A 52 0.30 15.24 2.17
N ARG A 53 1.62 15.45 2.16
CA ARG A 53 2.32 16.50 1.41
C ARG A 53 3.65 15.99 0.92
N VAL A 54 4.17 16.60 -0.12
CA VAL A 54 5.53 16.36 -0.60
C VAL A 54 6.47 17.40 -0.02
N GLU A 55 7.57 16.96 0.59
CA GLU A 55 8.60 17.82 1.17
C GLU A 55 9.98 17.41 0.64
N LEU A 56 10.86 18.39 0.46
CA LEU A 56 12.22 18.14 0.01
C LEU A 56 13.13 17.85 1.23
N LEU A 57 13.56 16.61 1.35
CA LEU A 57 14.47 16.18 2.42
C LEU A 57 15.89 15.93 1.89
N PRO A 58 16.94 16.10 2.74
CA PRO A 58 18.30 15.75 2.35
C PRO A 58 18.41 14.29 1.94
N VAL A 59 19.03 14.00 0.79
CA VAL A 59 19.19 12.64 0.24
C VAL A 59 19.86 11.68 1.23
N SER A 60 20.71 12.18 2.12
CA SER A 60 21.34 11.37 3.17
C SER A 60 20.35 10.78 4.18
N THR A 61 19.13 11.32 4.27
CA THR A 61 18.08 10.86 5.17
C THR A 61 16.97 10.09 4.45
N VAL A 62 16.99 10.11 3.12
CA VAL A 62 15.95 9.50 2.28
C VAL A 62 16.41 8.10 1.85
N GLY A 63 15.69 7.07 2.32
CA GLY A 63 15.85 5.71 1.80
C GLY A 63 15.14 5.54 0.45
N SER A 64 15.60 4.58 -0.36
CA SER A 64 15.01 4.26 -1.67
C SER A 64 13.57 3.71 -1.61
N SER A 65 13.05 3.46 -0.42
CA SER A 65 11.71 2.91 -0.20
C SER A 65 10.65 3.96 0.12
N TYR A 66 11.03 5.24 0.24
CA TYR A 66 10.04 6.31 0.48
C TYR A 66 9.33 6.70 -0.80
N ALA A 67 8.02 6.96 -0.69
CA ALA A 67 7.24 7.50 -1.79
C ALA A 67 7.72 8.92 -2.13
N THR A 68 7.87 9.18 -3.41
CA THR A 68 8.38 10.47 -3.94
C THR A 68 7.27 11.31 -4.53
N ASP A 69 6.16 10.68 -4.90
CA ASP A 69 4.97 11.34 -5.45
C ASP A 69 3.74 11.00 -4.60
N ALA A 70 2.86 11.98 -4.43
CA ALA A 70 1.60 11.82 -3.70
C ALA A 70 0.68 10.78 -4.37
N ASP A 71 0.72 10.69 -5.70
CA ASP A 71 -0.10 9.75 -6.47
C ASP A 71 0.28 8.29 -6.21
N GLU A 72 1.51 8.01 -5.78
CA GLU A 72 1.95 6.66 -5.40
C GLU A 72 1.23 6.11 -4.17
N ILE A 73 0.71 7.00 -3.31
CA ILE A 73 0.15 6.67 -1.98
C ILE A 73 -1.34 7.00 -1.88
N THR A 74 -1.82 7.96 -2.67
CA THR A 74 -3.22 8.40 -2.61
C THR A 74 -4.15 7.26 -3.06
N GLY A 75 -5.19 6.99 -2.24
CA GLY A 75 -6.16 5.92 -2.48
C GLY A 75 -5.74 4.57 -1.88
N LEU A 76 -4.50 4.42 -1.42
CA LEU A 76 -4.03 3.20 -0.77
C LEU A 76 -4.47 3.14 0.70
N ILE A 77 -4.46 1.95 1.25
CA ILE A 77 -4.85 1.67 2.65
C ILE A 77 -3.58 1.57 3.51
N ALA A 78 -3.52 2.36 4.59
CA ALA A 78 -2.43 2.33 5.54
C ALA A 78 -2.35 0.94 6.23
N GLN A 79 -1.20 0.29 6.15
CA GLN A 79 -0.98 -1.03 6.74
C GLN A 79 -0.52 -0.95 8.20
N ILE A 80 -0.07 0.22 8.63
CA ILE A 80 0.38 0.55 9.98
C ILE A 80 -0.15 1.93 10.36
N ASP A 81 -0.10 2.25 11.66
CA ASP A 81 -0.33 3.63 12.12
C ASP A 81 0.85 4.52 11.66
N ILE A 82 0.53 5.66 11.07
CA ILE A 82 1.51 6.63 10.57
C ILE A 82 1.33 7.92 11.39
N ALA A 83 2.40 8.39 12.02
CA ALA A 83 2.34 9.61 12.81
C ALA A 83 2.44 10.87 11.92
N VAL A 84 1.99 12.00 12.45
CA VAL A 84 2.16 13.29 11.78
C VAL A 84 3.65 13.59 11.57
N ASN A 85 3.99 14.10 10.38
CA ASN A 85 5.35 14.34 9.89
C ASN A 85 6.22 13.11 9.65
N ASP A 86 5.68 11.90 9.75
CA ASP A 86 6.41 10.71 9.34
C ASP A 86 6.53 10.64 7.81
N PRO A 87 7.71 10.30 7.27
CA PRO A 87 7.87 10.01 5.86
C PRO A 87 7.21 8.67 5.52
N ILE A 88 6.42 8.66 4.44
CA ILE A 88 5.65 7.49 4.04
C ILE A 88 6.47 6.64 3.07
N SER A 89 6.70 5.39 3.46
CA SER A 89 7.29 4.37 2.60
C SER A 89 6.21 3.66 1.78
N THR A 90 6.54 3.24 0.56
CA THR A 90 5.66 2.44 -0.31
C THR A 90 5.19 1.14 0.34
N HIS A 91 5.90 0.65 1.38
CA HIS A 91 5.48 -0.54 2.13
C HIS A 91 4.44 -0.27 3.22
N MET A 92 4.25 1.01 3.60
CA MET A 92 3.30 1.41 4.64
C MET A 92 1.86 1.51 4.12
N ALA A 93 1.65 1.49 2.80
CA ALA A 93 0.34 1.56 2.17
C ALA A 93 0.21 0.52 1.05
N ARG A 94 -0.97 -0.04 0.85
CA ARG A 94 -1.26 -1.04 -0.18
C ARG A 94 -2.69 -0.87 -0.70
N ASP A 95 -2.89 -1.33 -1.93
CA ASP A 95 -4.20 -1.46 -2.55
C ASP A 95 -4.89 -2.78 -2.13
N ALA A 96 -4.95 -3.00 -0.82
CA ALA A 96 -5.59 -4.19 -0.25
C ALA A 96 -6.11 -3.90 1.15
N PRO A 97 -7.32 -4.33 1.50
CA PRO A 97 -7.86 -4.19 2.84
C PRO A 97 -7.02 -4.98 3.85
N LEU A 98 -7.16 -4.63 5.13
CA LEU A 98 -6.56 -5.41 6.20
C LEU A 98 -7.49 -6.56 6.58
N PRO A 99 -6.95 -7.78 6.78
CA PRO A 99 -7.77 -8.85 7.30
C PRO A 99 -8.26 -8.50 8.71
N PRO A 100 -9.57 -8.65 9.00
CA PRO A 100 -10.10 -8.45 10.33
C PRO A 100 -9.44 -9.35 11.36
N THR A 101 -9.37 -8.91 12.62
CA THR A 101 -8.80 -9.72 13.71
C THR A 101 -9.56 -11.02 13.89
N GLY A 102 -8.84 -12.13 14.00
CA GLY A 102 -9.44 -13.47 14.15
C GLY A 102 -9.89 -14.10 12.84
N THR A 103 -9.53 -13.53 11.69
CA THR A 103 -9.76 -14.14 10.37
C THR A 103 -8.49 -14.81 9.84
N THR A 104 -8.68 -15.73 8.92
CA THR A 104 -7.62 -16.40 8.16
C THR A 104 -7.80 -16.03 6.69
N VAL A 105 -6.70 -15.71 6.02
CA VAL A 105 -6.70 -15.44 4.57
C VAL A 105 -6.39 -16.72 3.84
N ILE A 106 -7.26 -17.09 2.89
CA ILE A 106 -7.06 -18.23 2.00
C ILE A 106 -7.33 -17.82 0.55
N GLU A 107 -6.70 -18.51 -0.38
CA GLU A 107 -6.96 -18.38 -1.81
C GLU A 107 -8.01 -19.41 -2.23
N VAL A 108 -9.04 -18.94 -2.91
CA VAL A 108 -10.17 -19.75 -3.37
C VAL A 108 -10.30 -19.61 -4.88
N ARG A 109 -10.45 -20.74 -5.55
CA ARG A 109 -10.83 -20.78 -6.97
C ARG A 109 -12.34 -20.69 -7.08
N LEU A 110 -12.84 -19.65 -7.71
CA LEU A 110 -14.25 -19.44 -7.93
C LEU A 110 -14.65 -20.01 -9.28
N ALA A 111 -15.73 -20.78 -9.30
CA ALA A 111 -16.34 -21.30 -10.52
C ALA A 111 -17.14 -20.22 -11.27
N SER A 112 -17.67 -19.26 -10.55
CA SER A 112 -18.32 -18.08 -11.10
C SER A 112 -18.00 -16.88 -10.19
N ASN A 113 -17.63 -15.78 -10.79
CA ASN A 113 -17.26 -14.56 -10.09
C ASN A 113 -18.17 -13.43 -10.58
N PRO A 114 -18.75 -12.62 -9.67
CA PRO A 114 -19.38 -11.37 -10.06
C PRO A 114 -18.37 -10.49 -10.81
N ASP A 115 -18.78 -9.90 -11.93
CA ASP A 115 -17.89 -9.07 -12.75
C ASP A 115 -17.42 -7.79 -12.02
N ASP A 116 -18.18 -7.35 -11.03
CA ASP A 116 -17.94 -6.11 -10.26
C ASP A 116 -17.26 -6.35 -8.90
N LEU A 117 -16.68 -7.53 -8.67
CA LEU A 117 -16.01 -7.83 -7.39
C LEU A 117 -14.74 -7.00 -7.23
N LEU A 118 -14.62 -6.29 -6.10
CA LEU A 118 -13.48 -5.44 -5.77
C LEU A 118 -12.84 -5.86 -4.44
N PRO A 119 -11.52 -5.63 -4.25
CA PRO A 119 -10.90 -5.74 -2.94
C PRO A 119 -11.60 -4.83 -1.93
N GLY A 120 -11.97 -5.39 -0.77
CA GLY A 120 -12.77 -4.69 0.26
C GLY A 120 -14.25 -5.08 0.29
N ASP A 121 -14.76 -5.74 -0.73
CA ASP A 121 -16.14 -6.23 -0.74
C ASP A 121 -16.33 -7.38 0.25
N SER A 122 -17.52 -7.45 0.85
CA SER A 122 -17.94 -8.57 1.68
C SER A 122 -18.91 -9.45 0.90
N VAL A 123 -18.57 -10.70 0.75
CA VAL A 123 -19.37 -11.68 -0.02
C VAL A 123 -19.70 -12.91 0.82
N GLN A 124 -20.72 -13.64 0.39
CA GLN A 124 -21.04 -14.94 0.90
C GLN A 124 -20.44 -16.01 -0.03
N LEU A 125 -19.75 -17.00 0.53
CA LEU A 125 -19.26 -18.14 -0.24
C LEU A 125 -20.22 -19.32 -0.11
N VAL A 126 -20.66 -19.81 -1.26
CA VAL A 126 -21.65 -20.90 -1.38
C VAL A 126 -21.06 -22.03 -2.22
N SER A 127 -21.30 -23.25 -1.83
CA SER A 127 -20.95 -24.42 -2.67
C SER A 127 -22.18 -24.92 -3.42
N ALA A 128 -22.00 -25.22 -4.70
CA ALA A 128 -23.05 -25.85 -5.51
C ALA A 128 -23.10 -27.37 -5.32
N VAL A 129 -22.12 -27.97 -4.63
CA VAL A 129 -21.97 -29.43 -4.51
C VAL A 129 -21.63 -29.79 -3.05
N GLY A 130 -22.17 -30.92 -2.60
CA GLY A 130 -21.76 -31.54 -1.34
C GLY A 130 -22.60 -31.23 -0.12
N CYS A 131 -23.75 -30.54 -0.28
CA CYS A 131 -24.66 -30.26 0.80
C CYS A 131 -25.94 -31.05 0.71
N ALA A 132 -26.34 -31.67 1.81
CA ALA A 132 -27.55 -32.45 1.93
C ALA A 132 -28.78 -31.61 2.35
N GLY A 133 -28.87 -30.35 1.97
CA GLY A 133 -29.94 -29.44 2.36
C GLY A 133 -29.87 -28.09 1.65
N GLU A 134 -30.88 -27.26 1.90
CA GLU A 134 -30.98 -25.91 1.38
C GLU A 134 -29.79 -25.08 1.86
N ASP A 135 -29.20 -24.27 0.99
CA ASP A 135 -28.17 -23.27 1.23
C ASP A 135 -26.84 -23.78 1.79
N CYS A 136 -25.99 -24.27 0.89
CA CYS A 136 -24.60 -24.58 1.21
C CYS A 136 -23.73 -23.35 1.41
N VAL A 137 -24.02 -22.59 2.45
CA VAL A 137 -23.22 -21.45 2.84
C VAL A 137 -21.97 -21.95 3.56
N LEU A 138 -20.80 -21.76 2.93
CA LEU A 138 -19.50 -22.09 3.52
C LEU A 138 -18.98 -20.96 4.41
N ALA A 139 -19.18 -19.74 3.95
CA ALA A 139 -18.85 -18.52 4.71
C ALA A 139 -19.96 -17.49 4.52
N GLU A 140 -20.59 -17.08 5.60
CA GLU A 140 -21.61 -16.02 5.56
C GLU A 140 -21.01 -14.65 5.25
N GLU A 141 -19.76 -14.45 5.63
CA GLU A 141 -19.03 -13.21 5.47
C GLU A 141 -17.56 -13.53 5.15
N ALA A 142 -17.16 -13.23 3.93
CA ALA A 142 -15.80 -13.35 3.45
C ALA A 142 -15.39 -12.02 2.81
N LEU A 143 -14.35 -11.39 3.36
CA LEU A 143 -13.82 -10.13 2.86
C LEU A 143 -12.87 -10.41 1.70
N VAL A 144 -13.08 -9.78 0.56
CA VAL A 144 -12.19 -9.86 -0.60
C VAL A 144 -10.91 -9.11 -0.30
N MET A 145 -9.79 -9.82 -0.29
CA MET A 145 -8.47 -9.25 0.00
C MET A 145 -7.71 -8.87 -1.27
N ALA A 146 -7.74 -9.76 -2.25
CA ALA A 146 -7.08 -9.55 -3.54
C ALA A 146 -7.74 -10.42 -4.60
N ILE A 147 -7.73 -9.95 -5.83
CA ILE A 147 -8.25 -10.67 -6.99
C ILE A 147 -7.04 -11.01 -7.87
N GLY A 148 -6.76 -12.31 -8.02
CA GLY A 148 -5.71 -12.79 -8.89
C GLY A 148 -6.02 -12.57 -10.37
N GLU A 149 -4.99 -12.57 -11.19
CA GLU A 149 -5.14 -12.56 -12.64
C GLU A 149 -5.86 -13.84 -13.09
N THR A 150 -6.69 -13.70 -14.12
CA THR A 150 -7.37 -14.86 -14.70
C THR A 150 -6.33 -15.70 -15.44
N GLU A 151 -5.95 -16.83 -14.89
CA GLU A 151 -5.18 -17.80 -15.66
C GLU A 151 -6.12 -18.42 -16.72
N ALA A 152 -5.85 -18.07 -17.97
CA ALA A 152 -6.49 -18.73 -19.11
C ALA A 152 -5.99 -20.18 -19.14
N SER A 153 -6.70 -21.09 -18.47
CA SER A 153 -6.44 -22.51 -18.62
C SER A 153 -6.78 -22.93 -20.05
N SER A 154 -5.93 -23.78 -20.63
CA SER A 154 -6.06 -24.31 -22.00
C SER A 154 -7.35 -25.08 -22.27
N LEU A 155 -8.25 -25.19 -21.29
CA LEU A 155 -9.53 -25.90 -21.34
C LEU A 155 -10.76 -24.96 -21.27
N GLY A 156 -10.58 -23.63 -21.37
CA GLY A 156 -11.67 -22.66 -21.48
C GLY A 156 -12.48 -22.42 -20.21
N SER A 157 -12.02 -22.85 -19.04
CA SER A 157 -12.59 -22.45 -17.76
C SER A 157 -11.99 -21.12 -17.32
N ASN A 158 -12.83 -20.10 -17.19
CA ASN A 158 -12.48 -18.80 -16.58
C ASN A 158 -12.45 -18.93 -15.05
N GLU A 159 -11.59 -19.79 -14.52
CA GLU A 159 -11.38 -19.89 -13.09
C GLU A 159 -10.54 -18.69 -12.63
N ARG A 160 -11.10 -17.90 -11.74
CA ARG A 160 -10.39 -16.77 -11.13
C ARG A 160 -10.01 -17.14 -9.70
N GLN A 161 -8.77 -16.90 -9.35
CA GLN A 161 -8.26 -17.08 -8.01
C GLN A 161 -8.46 -15.78 -7.22
N VAL A 162 -9.15 -15.88 -6.09
CA VAL A 162 -9.46 -14.72 -5.22
C VAL A 162 -9.04 -15.04 -3.79
N SER A 163 -8.37 -14.10 -3.15
CA SER A 163 -7.98 -14.21 -1.74
C SER A 163 -9.08 -13.64 -0.86
N PHE A 164 -9.55 -14.42 0.11
CA PHE A 164 -10.58 -14.02 1.07
C PHE A 164 -10.09 -14.12 2.51
N ALA A 165 -10.44 -13.13 3.32
CA ALA A 165 -10.32 -13.20 4.77
C ALA A 165 -11.67 -13.62 5.38
N MET A 166 -11.67 -14.72 6.12
CA MET A 166 -12.87 -15.29 6.74
C MET A 166 -12.55 -15.96 8.07
N LYS A 167 -13.57 -16.37 8.83
CA LYS A 167 -13.38 -17.10 10.07
C LYS A 167 -12.67 -18.44 9.82
N PRO A 168 -11.79 -18.91 10.73
CA PRO A 168 -11.00 -20.12 10.51
C PRO A 168 -11.82 -21.38 10.22
N HIS A 169 -12.98 -21.55 10.86
CA HIS A 169 -13.86 -22.69 10.60
C HIS A 169 -14.47 -22.67 9.20
N ALA A 170 -14.82 -21.46 8.70
CA ALA A 170 -15.31 -21.27 7.33
C ALA A 170 -14.20 -21.56 6.30
N ALA A 171 -12.98 -21.07 6.59
CA ALA A 171 -11.81 -21.34 5.78
C ALA A 171 -11.53 -22.86 5.65
N ALA A 172 -11.64 -23.60 6.74
CA ALA A 172 -11.48 -25.07 6.71
C ALA A 172 -12.55 -25.75 5.84
N ALA A 173 -13.83 -25.36 5.95
CA ALA A 173 -14.90 -25.87 5.13
C ALA A 173 -14.72 -25.56 3.63
N VAL A 174 -14.27 -24.33 3.32
CA VAL A 174 -13.95 -23.92 1.94
C VAL A 174 -12.81 -24.74 1.37
N MET A 175 -11.73 -24.95 2.12
CA MET A 175 -10.58 -25.75 1.66
C MET A 175 -10.94 -27.23 1.43
N GLU A 176 -11.81 -27.82 2.25
CA GLU A 176 -12.28 -29.20 2.10
C GLU A 176 -13.10 -29.34 0.81
N LEU A 177 -14.00 -28.39 0.52
CA LEU A 177 -14.89 -28.46 -0.63
C LEU A 177 -14.27 -27.93 -1.93
N GLN A 178 -13.20 -27.16 -1.86
CA GLN A 178 -12.51 -26.62 -3.03
C GLN A 178 -12.00 -27.73 -3.98
N GLN A 179 -11.69 -28.91 -3.44
CA GLN A 179 -11.29 -30.06 -4.25
C GLN A 179 -12.48 -30.83 -4.84
N ALA A 180 -13.66 -30.71 -4.26
CA ALA A 180 -14.83 -31.50 -4.59
C ALA A 180 -15.81 -30.78 -5.54
N GLY A 181 -15.78 -29.46 -5.62
CA GLY A 181 -16.78 -28.75 -6.40
C GLY A 181 -16.63 -27.25 -6.53
N ALA A 182 -17.55 -26.69 -7.30
CA ALA A 182 -17.59 -25.29 -7.62
C ALA A 182 -17.99 -24.44 -6.41
N ILE A 183 -17.15 -23.51 -6.04
CA ILE A 183 -17.45 -22.45 -5.06
C ILE A 183 -17.83 -21.18 -5.80
N VAL A 184 -18.90 -20.55 -5.37
CA VAL A 184 -19.43 -19.32 -5.96
C VAL A 184 -19.45 -18.22 -4.91
N ALA A 185 -19.02 -17.01 -5.27
CA ALA A 185 -19.17 -15.84 -4.47
C ALA A 185 -20.48 -15.13 -4.81
N VAL A 186 -21.27 -14.81 -3.79
CA VAL A 186 -22.55 -14.09 -3.91
C VAL A 186 -22.41 -12.76 -3.18
N MET A 187 -22.63 -11.65 -3.88
CA MET A 187 -22.71 -10.32 -3.29
C MET A 187 -24.00 -10.19 -2.47
N ARG A 188 -23.92 -9.51 -1.35
CA ARG A 188 -25.02 -9.34 -0.41
C ARG A 188 -25.59 -7.94 -0.48
#